data_1e509a6fd1859fe38c92dd3fd349da49
#
_entry.id   1e509a6fd1859fe38c92dd3fd349da49
#
_cell.length_a   1.000
_cell.length_b   1.000
_cell.length_c   1.000
_cell.angle_alpha   90.00
_cell.angle_beta   90.00
_cell.angle_gamma   90.00
#
_symmetry.space_group_name_H-M   'P 1'
#
loop_
_entity.id
_entity.type
_entity.pdbx_description
1 polymer ?
#
loop_
_entity_poly.entity_id
_entity_poly.type
_entity_poly.pdbx_seq_one_letter_code
_entity_poly.pdbx_strand_id
1 'polypeptide(L)'
;ETLAPDKGCCGREKFGPIDYVSTHHYYFWSPLEKTVILPMAALGLTYSAFMSLIWPLLAVSIAFILAYLVWGVKESEIELKDCGTEIKVSRITRYVFPYIAGVISMMAGVDFIWSFGLLTLYYMFCTQTFDVKKLLNYVDWKLIGWVAVIIMLANYAILHGDDIELFLSNTGLDINTTIGFIGLSIFSFSGAFVLGSSSRFGAITVLMASIYGIEYLPWFFAVDFVGYIISPMHKCVAIGMLYFGTKLRYYVTILGIWGGLVLAAGGMTLLL
;
A
#
# COMPACT_ATOMS: atom_id res chain seq x y z
N GLU A 1 13.79 -20.17 3.95
CA GLU A 1 13.98 -21.40 3.10
C GLU A 1 12.95 -22.50 3.32
N THR A 2 12.08 -22.42 4.28
CA THR A 2 11.42 -23.59 4.88
C THR A 2 9.91 -23.67 4.73
N LEU A 3 9.24 -22.68 4.17
CA LEU A 3 7.78 -22.68 4.02
C LEU A 3 7.29 -22.96 2.59
N ALA A 4 8.19 -23.16 1.62
CA ALA A 4 7.76 -23.49 0.28
C ALA A 4 7.53 -25.01 0.19
N PRO A 5 6.33 -25.47 -0.19
CA PRO A 5 6.10 -26.88 -0.47
C PRO A 5 7.03 -27.36 -1.59
N ASP A 6 7.45 -28.60 -1.52
CA ASP A 6 8.34 -29.22 -2.53
C ASP A 6 7.80 -29.04 -3.95
N LYS A 7 8.70 -28.98 -4.94
CA LYS A 7 8.41 -28.66 -6.35
C LYS A 7 7.34 -29.54 -7.05
N GLY A 8 6.73 -30.47 -6.37
CA GLY A 8 5.70 -31.40 -6.87
C GLY A 8 4.28 -31.23 -6.34
N CYS A 9 4.05 -30.30 -5.39
CA CYS A 9 2.70 -30.13 -4.81
C CYS A 9 1.81 -29.26 -5.70
N CYS A 10 0.68 -29.79 -6.15
CA CYS A 10 -0.31 -29.11 -6.99
C CYS A 10 -0.86 -27.78 -6.40
N GLY A 11 -0.77 -27.62 -5.08
CA GLY A 11 -1.22 -26.41 -4.37
C GLY A 11 -0.28 -25.21 -4.43
N ARG A 12 0.99 -25.42 -4.78
CA ARG A 12 2.00 -24.39 -4.73
C ARG A 12 1.71 -23.16 -5.61
N GLU A 13 1.12 -23.38 -6.77
CA GLU A 13 0.74 -22.31 -7.70
C GLU A 13 -0.30 -21.34 -7.11
N LYS A 14 -1.11 -21.80 -6.16
CA LYS A 14 -2.16 -20.98 -5.51
C LYS A 14 -1.62 -20.10 -4.40
N PHE A 15 -0.50 -20.51 -3.77
CA PHE A 15 0.11 -19.73 -2.68
C PHE A 15 0.76 -18.44 -3.14
N GLY A 16 1.32 -18.39 -4.34
CA GLY A 16 1.97 -17.19 -4.83
C GLY A 16 1.08 -15.95 -4.82
N PRO A 17 -0.11 -15.98 -5.45
CA PRO A 17 -1.02 -14.85 -5.44
C PRO A 17 -1.55 -14.49 -4.06
N ILE A 18 -1.88 -15.48 -3.19
CA ILE A 18 -2.40 -15.18 -1.86
C ILE A 18 -1.31 -14.63 -0.94
N ASP A 19 -0.08 -15.12 -1.00
CA ASP A 19 1.06 -14.54 -0.31
C ASP A 19 1.25 -13.09 -0.73
N TYR A 20 1.18 -12.82 -2.03
CA TYR A 20 1.26 -11.47 -2.56
C TYR A 20 0.14 -10.58 -2.03
N VAL A 21 -1.14 -11.00 -2.14
CA VAL A 21 -2.28 -10.21 -1.68
C VAL A 21 -2.20 -9.96 -0.17
N SER A 22 -1.90 -10.99 0.63
CA SER A 22 -1.81 -10.88 2.08
C SER A 22 -0.64 -10.04 2.56
N THR A 23 0.45 -9.99 1.78
CA THR A 23 1.58 -9.12 2.10
C THR A 23 1.40 -7.68 1.59
N HIS A 24 0.54 -7.45 0.59
CA HIS A 24 0.38 -6.12 -0.01
C HIS A 24 -0.86 -5.35 0.49
N HIS A 25 -1.79 -5.98 1.22
CA HIS A 25 -2.91 -5.25 1.81
C HIS A 25 -2.47 -4.22 2.87
N TYR A 26 -1.26 -4.35 3.44
CA TYR A 26 -0.71 -3.39 4.40
C TYR A 26 -0.51 -1.99 3.81
N TYR A 27 -0.47 -1.84 2.49
CA TYR A 27 -0.45 -0.54 1.82
C TYR A 27 -1.66 0.33 2.15
N PHE A 28 -2.77 -0.27 2.56
CA PHE A 28 -3.98 0.48 2.92
C PHE A 28 -3.98 1.01 4.35
N TRP A 29 -3.23 0.39 5.26
CA TRP A 29 -3.37 0.70 6.69
C TRP A 29 -2.07 0.88 7.46
N SER A 30 -0.95 0.37 6.98
CA SER A 30 0.29 0.45 7.76
C SER A 30 0.80 1.89 7.84
N PRO A 31 0.85 2.50 9.02
CA PRO A 31 1.33 3.87 9.17
C PRO A 31 2.84 4.01 8.93
N LEU A 32 3.56 2.92 8.71
CA LEU A 32 4.97 2.93 8.29
C LEU A 32 5.12 2.82 6.77
N GLU A 33 4.01 2.66 6.05
CA GLU A 33 4.05 2.54 4.60
C GLU A 33 3.93 3.91 3.92
N LYS A 34 4.71 4.10 2.86
CA LYS A 34 4.77 5.35 2.11
C LYS A 34 3.42 5.77 1.54
N THR A 35 2.62 4.80 1.13
CA THR A 35 1.27 5.01 0.58
C THR A 35 0.29 5.55 1.62
N VAL A 36 0.59 5.42 2.90
CA VAL A 36 -0.18 5.99 4.01
C VAL A 36 0.46 7.30 4.49
N ILE A 37 1.77 7.30 4.71
CA ILE A 37 2.49 8.48 5.21
C ILE A 37 2.38 9.67 4.24
N LEU A 38 2.54 9.43 2.93
CA LEU A 38 2.57 10.50 1.94
C LEU A 38 1.25 11.28 1.86
N PRO A 39 0.08 10.65 1.69
CA PRO A 39 -1.19 11.38 1.70
C PRO A 39 -1.45 12.08 3.05
N MET A 40 -1.14 11.42 4.17
CA MET A 40 -1.30 12.05 5.49
C MET A 40 -0.47 13.33 5.60
N ALA A 41 0.84 13.24 5.27
CA ALA A 41 1.75 14.38 5.40
C ALA A 41 1.42 15.50 4.41
N ALA A 42 1.11 15.17 3.16
CA ALA A 42 0.90 16.15 2.11
C ALA A 42 -0.47 16.83 2.16
N LEU A 43 -1.52 16.09 2.60
CA LEU A 43 -2.89 16.61 2.70
C LEU A 43 -3.25 17.03 4.15
N GLY A 44 -2.30 16.99 5.08
CA GLY A 44 -2.53 17.38 6.47
C GLY A 44 -3.50 16.47 7.23
N LEU A 45 -3.59 15.17 6.85
CA LEU A 45 -4.53 14.24 7.45
C LEU A 45 -3.99 13.60 8.72
N THR A 46 -4.86 13.47 9.72
CA THR A 46 -4.60 12.53 10.82
C THR A 46 -4.75 11.09 10.31
N TYR A 47 -4.14 10.14 11.02
CA TYR A 47 -4.27 8.73 10.65
C TYR A 47 -5.72 8.23 10.68
N SER A 48 -6.51 8.66 11.68
CA SER A 48 -7.93 8.33 11.76
C SER A 48 -8.73 8.90 10.59
N ALA A 49 -8.45 10.15 10.16
CA ALA A 49 -9.08 10.75 8.99
C ALA A 49 -8.71 10.00 7.71
N PHE A 50 -7.44 9.65 7.52
CA PHE A 50 -7.01 8.82 6.39
C PHE A 50 -7.73 7.47 6.40
N MET A 51 -7.75 6.78 7.53
CA MET A 51 -8.40 5.48 7.64
C MET A 51 -9.91 5.54 7.41
N SER A 52 -10.58 6.62 7.82
CA SER A 52 -12.02 6.81 7.54
C SER A 52 -12.33 6.92 6.04
N LEU A 53 -11.39 7.40 5.24
CA LEU A 53 -11.51 7.47 3.78
C LEU A 53 -11.19 6.11 3.12
N ILE A 54 -10.13 5.44 3.57
CA ILE A 54 -9.56 4.25 2.90
C ILE A 54 -10.18 2.93 3.40
N TRP A 55 -10.90 2.92 4.54
CA TRP A 55 -11.44 1.68 5.11
C TRP A 55 -12.27 0.82 4.14
N PRO A 56 -13.05 1.36 3.15
CA PRO A 56 -13.82 0.51 2.24
C PRO A 56 -12.90 -0.36 1.37
N LEU A 57 -11.77 0.21 0.93
CA LEU A 57 -10.76 -0.49 0.15
C LEU A 57 -10.09 -1.60 0.98
N LEU A 58 -9.75 -1.28 2.24
CA LEU A 58 -9.19 -2.23 3.18
C LEU A 58 -10.17 -3.37 3.47
N ALA A 59 -11.44 -3.06 3.75
CA ALA A 59 -12.46 -4.05 4.04
C ALA A 59 -12.67 -5.04 2.88
N VAL A 60 -12.74 -4.53 1.66
CA VAL A 60 -12.86 -5.35 0.45
C VAL A 60 -11.60 -6.22 0.25
N SER A 61 -10.42 -5.66 0.49
CA SER A 61 -9.16 -6.40 0.39
C SER A 61 -9.10 -7.55 1.41
N ILE A 62 -9.48 -7.32 2.67
CA ILE A 62 -9.53 -8.35 3.71
C ILE A 62 -10.59 -9.41 3.35
N ALA A 63 -11.79 -8.99 2.91
CA ALA A 63 -12.84 -9.92 2.49
C ALA A 63 -12.38 -10.82 1.35
N PHE A 64 -11.65 -10.27 0.37
CA PHE A 64 -11.06 -11.04 -0.72
C PHE A 64 -10.05 -12.07 -0.22
N ILE A 65 -9.14 -11.68 0.69
CA ILE A 65 -8.16 -12.61 1.29
C ILE A 65 -8.86 -13.77 1.98
N LEU A 66 -9.86 -13.46 2.83
CA LEU A 66 -10.61 -14.48 3.56
C LEU A 66 -11.37 -15.40 2.62
N ALA A 67 -12.05 -14.85 1.61
CA ALA A 67 -12.75 -15.62 0.59
C ALA A 67 -11.80 -16.54 -0.19
N TYR A 68 -10.63 -16.02 -0.58
CA TYR A 68 -9.65 -16.83 -1.30
C TYR A 68 -9.07 -17.95 -0.42
N LEU A 69 -8.82 -17.69 0.86
CA LEU A 69 -8.34 -18.72 1.80
C LEU A 69 -9.38 -19.83 2.00
N VAL A 70 -10.66 -19.47 2.13
CA VAL A 70 -11.75 -20.46 2.36
C VAL A 70 -12.07 -21.28 1.11
N TRP A 71 -12.12 -20.64 -0.07
CA TRP A 71 -12.59 -21.29 -1.30
C TRP A 71 -11.49 -21.61 -2.31
N GLY A 72 -10.39 -20.87 -2.28
CA GLY A 72 -9.29 -21.02 -3.24
C GLY A 72 -8.23 -22.03 -2.82
N VAL A 73 -8.04 -22.23 -1.53
CA VAL A 73 -7.00 -23.12 -0.97
C VAL A 73 -7.67 -24.27 -0.22
N LYS A 74 -7.44 -25.51 -0.68
CA LYS A 74 -7.93 -26.71 0.01
C LYS A 74 -6.88 -27.20 1.00
N GLU A 75 -7.30 -27.62 2.20
CA GLU A 75 -6.40 -28.16 3.24
C GLU A 75 -5.51 -29.31 2.75
N SER A 76 -6.05 -30.18 1.86
CA SER A 76 -5.29 -31.29 1.27
C SER A 76 -4.10 -30.86 0.39
N GLU A 77 -3.99 -29.57 0.09
CA GLU A 77 -2.90 -29.02 -0.73
C GLU A 77 -1.76 -28.45 0.13
N ILE A 78 -1.91 -28.44 1.47
CA ILE A 78 -0.95 -27.88 2.41
C ILE A 78 -0.31 -28.99 3.24
N GLU A 79 0.78 -29.56 2.77
CA GLU A 79 1.71 -30.29 3.65
C GLU A 79 2.67 -29.28 4.31
N LEU A 80 2.35 -28.86 5.53
CA LEU A 80 3.27 -28.07 6.36
C LEU A 80 4.36 -29.03 6.86
N LYS A 81 5.54 -28.91 6.29
CA LYS A 81 6.72 -29.56 6.81
C LYS A 81 7.07 -28.91 8.17
N ASP A 82 7.00 -29.70 9.23
CA ASP A 82 7.38 -29.24 10.57
C ASP A 82 8.86 -28.83 10.53
N CYS A 83 9.10 -27.54 10.58
CA CYS A 83 10.44 -26.97 10.48
C CYS A 83 11.21 -27.02 11.81
N GLY A 84 10.62 -27.60 12.87
CA GLY A 84 11.29 -27.79 14.16
C GLY A 84 11.70 -26.49 14.87
N THR A 85 11.33 -25.34 14.35
CA THR A 85 11.62 -24.05 14.98
C THR A 85 10.51 -23.68 15.95
N GLU A 86 10.73 -23.95 17.24
CA GLU A 86 9.88 -23.40 18.29
C GLU A 86 9.90 -21.88 18.24
N ILE A 87 8.82 -21.31 17.70
CA ILE A 87 8.60 -19.86 17.72
C ILE A 87 8.27 -19.48 19.16
N LYS A 88 9.23 -18.90 19.88
CA LYS A 88 8.99 -18.40 21.23
C LYS A 88 8.01 -17.23 21.16
N VAL A 89 6.77 -17.46 21.55
CA VAL A 89 5.67 -16.46 21.62
C VAL A 89 6.14 -15.17 22.30
N SER A 90 6.95 -15.28 23.37
CA SER A 90 7.51 -14.11 24.08
C SER A 90 8.38 -13.21 23.18
N ARG A 91 9.05 -13.77 22.17
CA ARG A 91 9.86 -12.98 21.22
C ARG A 91 8.97 -12.22 20.24
N ILE A 92 7.92 -12.87 19.70
CA ILE A 92 6.94 -12.22 18.83
C ILE A 92 6.25 -11.10 19.58
N THR A 93 5.73 -11.36 20.80
CA THR A 93 5.03 -10.37 21.61
C THR A 93 5.91 -9.15 21.87
N ARG A 94 7.20 -9.33 22.16
CA ARG A 94 8.14 -8.22 22.40
C ARG A 94 8.26 -7.27 21.22
N TYR A 95 8.21 -7.76 19.97
CA TYR A 95 8.43 -6.94 18.79
C TYR A 95 7.14 -6.52 18.09
N VAL A 96 6.11 -7.33 18.13
CA VAL A 96 4.84 -7.07 17.44
C VAL A 96 3.90 -6.21 18.29
N PHE A 97 3.80 -6.47 19.59
CA PHE A 97 2.90 -5.74 20.47
C PHE A 97 3.14 -4.21 20.48
N PRO A 98 4.37 -3.71 20.59
CA PRO A 98 4.61 -2.26 20.55
C PRO A 98 4.20 -1.62 19.23
N TYR A 99 4.37 -2.32 18.11
CA TYR A 99 3.89 -1.85 16.81
C TYR A 99 2.36 -1.71 16.79
N ILE A 100 1.64 -2.72 17.28
CA ILE A 100 0.18 -2.67 17.40
C ILE A 100 -0.24 -1.52 18.32
N ALA A 101 0.45 -1.34 19.45
CA ALA A 101 0.19 -0.24 20.38
C ALA A 101 0.41 1.13 19.73
N GLY A 102 1.45 1.27 18.90
CA GLY A 102 1.70 2.49 18.08
C GLY A 102 0.55 2.78 17.11
N VAL A 103 0.05 1.76 16.41
CA VAL A 103 -1.11 1.90 15.50
C VAL A 103 -2.37 2.30 16.27
N ILE A 104 -2.66 1.63 17.40
CA ILE A 104 -3.81 1.96 18.24
C ILE A 104 -3.72 3.39 18.78
N SER A 105 -2.53 3.84 19.21
CA SER A 105 -2.34 5.21 19.70
C SER A 105 -2.63 6.26 18.63
N MET A 106 -2.23 6.00 17.38
CA MET A 106 -2.56 6.87 16.25
C MET A 106 -4.07 6.88 15.94
N MET A 107 -4.72 5.72 16.02
CA MET A 107 -6.19 5.64 15.89
C MET A 107 -6.89 6.44 16.98
N ALA A 108 -6.32 6.50 18.19
CA ALA A 108 -6.80 7.33 19.29
C ALA A 108 -6.44 8.83 19.14
N GLY A 109 -5.82 9.24 18.03
CA GLY A 109 -5.50 10.64 17.74
C GLY A 109 -4.14 11.11 18.25
N VAL A 110 -3.28 10.22 18.75
CA VAL A 110 -1.91 10.58 19.11
C VAL A 110 -1.11 10.83 17.83
N ASP A 111 -0.35 11.91 17.81
CA ASP A 111 0.49 12.28 16.68
C ASP A 111 1.48 11.16 16.30
N PHE A 112 1.74 11.05 14.98
CA PHE A 112 2.65 10.05 14.41
C PHE A 112 4.05 10.09 15.04
N ILE A 113 4.60 11.29 15.26
CA ILE A 113 5.96 11.46 15.80
C ILE A 113 6.04 10.87 17.21
N TRP A 114 5.04 11.12 18.07
CA TRP A 114 5.00 10.55 19.41
C TRP A 114 4.76 9.05 19.41
N SER A 115 3.81 8.56 18.61
CA SER A 115 3.49 7.14 18.54
C SER A 115 4.69 6.30 18.07
N PHE A 116 5.35 6.70 16.98
CA PHE A 116 6.47 5.94 16.42
C PHE A 116 7.84 6.38 16.95
N GLY A 117 7.96 7.60 17.45
CA GLY A 117 9.15 8.03 18.18
C GLY A 117 9.38 7.19 19.43
N LEU A 118 8.34 7.03 20.25
CA LEU A 118 8.40 6.16 21.43
C LEU A 118 8.63 4.69 21.08
N LEU A 119 8.01 4.19 20.00
CA LEU A 119 8.23 2.85 19.49
C LEU A 119 9.70 2.66 19.06
N THR A 120 10.27 3.62 18.35
CA THR A 120 11.68 3.60 17.94
C THR A 120 12.61 3.56 19.15
N LEU A 121 12.36 4.40 20.15
CA LEU A 121 13.12 4.40 21.41
C LEU A 121 13.01 3.06 22.13
N TYR A 122 11.81 2.46 22.17
CA TYR A 122 11.60 1.14 22.73
C TYR A 122 12.44 0.07 22.01
N TYR A 123 12.45 0.05 20.68
CA TYR A 123 13.26 -0.91 19.91
C TYR A 123 14.76 -0.68 20.09
N MET A 124 15.21 0.56 20.14
CA MET A 124 16.60 0.89 20.46
C MET A 124 17.01 0.32 21.82
N PHE A 125 16.13 0.47 22.83
CA PHE A 125 16.35 -0.09 24.15
C PHE A 125 16.38 -1.63 24.14
N CYS A 126 15.41 -2.28 23.50
CA CYS A 126 15.35 -3.74 23.39
C CYS A 126 16.52 -4.35 22.65
N THR A 127 17.04 -3.66 21.63
CA THR A 127 18.17 -4.12 20.82
C THR A 127 19.52 -3.64 21.34
N GLN A 128 19.51 -2.76 22.38
CA GLN A 128 20.70 -2.09 22.92
C GLN A 128 21.52 -1.35 21.83
N THR A 129 20.84 -0.86 20.81
CA THR A 129 21.46 -0.16 19.67
C THR A 129 21.30 1.34 19.85
N PHE A 130 22.26 1.97 20.54
CA PHE A 130 22.27 3.41 20.78
C PHE A 130 23.31 4.16 19.92
N ASP A 131 23.85 3.49 18.91
CA ASP A 131 24.82 4.10 18.01
C ASP A 131 24.11 4.98 16.98
N VAL A 132 24.11 6.29 17.23
CA VAL A 132 23.50 7.29 16.36
C VAL A 132 24.05 7.23 14.93
N LYS A 133 25.34 6.91 14.76
CA LYS A 133 25.94 6.80 13.42
C LYS A 133 25.38 5.62 12.66
N LYS A 134 25.17 4.49 13.33
CA LYS A 134 24.48 3.32 12.72
C LYS A 134 23.05 3.67 12.37
N LEU A 135 22.30 4.36 13.26
CA LEU A 135 20.93 4.77 12.99
C LEU A 135 20.84 5.68 11.77
N LEU A 136 21.70 6.68 11.65
CA LEU A 136 21.75 7.57 10.51
C LEU A 136 22.06 6.85 9.18
N ASN A 137 22.82 5.75 9.23
CA ASN A 137 23.09 4.93 8.05
C ASN A 137 21.86 4.10 7.59
N TYR A 138 20.88 3.87 8.47
CA TYR A 138 19.60 3.22 8.11
C TYR A 138 18.55 4.21 7.58
N VAL A 139 18.80 5.51 7.70
CA VAL A 139 17.89 6.53 7.18
C VAL A 139 17.95 6.53 5.65
N ASP A 140 16.82 6.28 5.03
CA ASP A 140 16.66 6.41 3.57
C ASP A 140 16.54 7.90 3.19
N TRP A 141 17.69 8.59 3.09
CA TRP A 141 17.76 10.00 2.71
C TRP A 141 17.13 10.30 1.35
N LYS A 142 17.16 9.32 0.45
CA LYS A 142 16.52 9.45 -0.85
C LYS A 142 15.00 9.47 -0.71
N LEU A 143 14.45 8.64 0.17
CA LEU A 143 13.02 8.66 0.48
C LEU A 143 12.61 10.00 1.10
N ILE A 144 13.38 10.51 2.08
CA ILE A 144 13.10 11.82 2.71
C ILE A 144 13.09 12.93 1.65
N GLY A 145 14.07 12.93 0.73
CA GLY A 145 14.08 13.87 -0.38
C GLY A 145 12.84 13.77 -1.28
N TRP A 146 12.42 12.56 -1.63
CA TRP A 146 11.19 12.36 -2.41
C TRP A 146 9.94 12.83 -1.67
N VAL A 147 9.82 12.53 -0.37
CA VAL A 147 8.69 12.99 0.46
C VAL A 147 8.63 14.52 0.47
N ALA A 148 9.77 15.19 0.66
CA ALA A 148 9.82 16.65 0.64
C ALA A 148 9.34 17.22 -0.71
N VAL A 149 9.82 16.67 -1.84
CA VAL A 149 9.40 17.10 -3.18
C VAL A 149 7.89 16.87 -3.39
N ILE A 150 7.35 15.74 -2.95
CA ILE A 150 5.92 15.44 -3.09
C ILE A 150 5.08 16.42 -2.27
N ILE A 151 5.49 16.71 -1.02
CA ILE A 151 4.81 17.69 -0.17
C ILE A 151 4.86 19.09 -0.82
N MET A 152 5.99 19.49 -1.38
CA MET A 152 6.11 20.76 -2.10
C MET A 152 5.18 20.82 -3.32
N LEU A 153 5.13 19.76 -4.11
CA LEU A 153 4.23 19.69 -5.29
C LEU A 153 2.75 19.68 -4.89
N ALA A 154 2.39 18.96 -3.81
CA ALA A 154 1.02 18.98 -3.31
C ALA A 154 0.60 20.37 -2.81
N ASN A 155 1.46 21.01 -2.02
CA ASN A 155 1.20 22.40 -1.58
C ASN A 155 1.14 23.37 -2.76
N TYR A 156 2.00 23.22 -3.76
CA TYR A 156 1.92 24.01 -4.98
C TYR A 156 0.60 23.79 -5.71
N ALA A 157 0.15 22.55 -5.86
CA ALA A 157 -1.13 22.25 -6.50
C ALA A 157 -2.34 22.83 -5.71
N ILE A 158 -2.29 22.81 -4.38
CA ILE A 158 -3.33 23.41 -3.54
C ILE A 158 -3.35 24.94 -3.70
N LEU A 159 -2.18 25.59 -3.75
CA LEU A 159 -2.08 27.04 -3.84
C LEU A 159 -2.39 27.60 -5.24
N HIS A 160 -2.13 26.81 -6.28
CA HIS A 160 -2.25 27.20 -7.70
C HIS A 160 -3.24 26.34 -8.45
N GLY A 161 -4.27 25.81 -7.76
CA GLY A 161 -5.28 24.96 -8.37
C GLY A 161 -5.93 25.58 -9.59
N ASP A 162 -6.33 26.84 -9.50
CA ASP A 162 -6.98 27.60 -10.57
C ASP A 162 -6.05 27.76 -11.81
N ASP A 163 -4.77 28.03 -11.58
CA ASP A 163 -3.78 28.14 -12.65
C ASP A 163 -3.54 26.79 -13.35
N ILE A 164 -3.53 25.72 -12.58
CA ILE A 164 -3.39 24.35 -13.09
C ILE A 164 -4.63 23.97 -13.91
N GLU A 165 -5.81 24.27 -13.41
CA GLU A 165 -7.07 24.05 -14.13
C GLU A 165 -7.09 24.80 -15.45
N LEU A 166 -6.74 26.09 -15.44
CA LEU A 166 -6.64 26.91 -16.64
C LEU A 166 -5.63 26.37 -17.64
N PHE A 167 -4.46 25.94 -17.16
CA PHE A 167 -3.45 25.31 -18.00
C PHE A 167 -3.95 24.03 -18.67
N LEU A 168 -4.58 23.14 -17.90
CA LEU A 168 -5.12 21.87 -18.38
C LEU A 168 -6.26 22.11 -19.38
N SER A 169 -7.17 23.05 -19.09
CA SER A 169 -8.26 23.39 -20.02
C SER A 169 -7.75 23.93 -21.35
N ASN A 170 -6.69 24.73 -21.34
CA ASN A 170 -6.05 25.24 -22.55
C ASN A 170 -5.37 24.13 -23.38
N THR A 171 -5.01 23.00 -22.77
CA THR A 171 -4.49 21.80 -23.48
C THR A 171 -5.61 20.89 -23.98
N GLY A 172 -6.88 21.26 -23.75
CA GLY A 172 -8.05 20.46 -24.12
C GLY A 172 -8.43 19.40 -23.09
N LEU A 173 -7.78 19.39 -21.93
CA LEU A 173 -8.09 18.50 -20.82
C LEU A 173 -8.79 19.29 -19.71
N ASP A 174 -10.09 19.50 -19.86
CA ASP A 174 -10.90 20.11 -18.80
C ASP A 174 -11.13 19.09 -17.67
N ILE A 175 -10.48 19.34 -16.52
CA ILE A 175 -10.52 18.44 -15.36
C ILE A 175 -11.92 18.34 -14.73
N ASN A 176 -12.77 19.34 -14.92
CA ASN A 176 -14.13 19.36 -14.40
C ASN A 176 -15.11 18.54 -15.25
N THR A 177 -14.64 18.01 -16.37
CA THR A 177 -15.44 17.13 -17.21
C THR A 177 -15.20 15.65 -16.85
N THR A 178 -16.20 14.82 -17.11
CA THR A 178 -16.09 13.36 -17.00
C THR A 178 -14.92 12.83 -17.82
N ILE A 179 -14.67 13.41 -19.00
CA ILE A 179 -13.55 13.00 -19.87
C ILE A 179 -12.21 13.33 -19.22
N GLY A 180 -12.07 14.51 -18.64
CA GLY A 180 -10.87 14.93 -17.90
C GLY A 180 -10.61 14.03 -16.69
N PHE A 181 -11.63 13.74 -15.89
CA PHE A 181 -11.53 12.83 -14.76
C PHE A 181 -11.08 11.41 -15.16
N ILE A 182 -11.71 10.84 -16.20
CA ILE A 182 -11.33 9.54 -16.75
C ILE A 182 -9.89 9.59 -17.30
N GLY A 183 -9.53 10.63 -18.03
CA GLY A 183 -8.18 10.83 -18.58
C GLY A 183 -7.11 10.83 -17.51
N LEU A 184 -7.32 11.57 -16.41
CA LEU A 184 -6.40 11.63 -15.28
C LEU A 184 -6.38 10.32 -14.49
N SER A 185 -7.51 9.61 -14.39
CA SER A 185 -7.54 8.27 -13.80
C SER A 185 -6.73 7.27 -14.62
N ILE A 186 -6.83 7.31 -15.97
CA ILE A 186 -6.02 6.47 -16.85
C ILE A 186 -4.54 6.86 -16.77
N PHE A 187 -4.23 8.14 -16.65
CA PHE A 187 -2.85 8.63 -16.48
C PHE A 187 -2.25 8.10 -15.15
N SER A 188 -2.99 8.21 -14.05
CA SER A 188 -2.60 7.70 -12.73
C SER A 188 -2.33 6.19 -12.79
N PHE A 189 -3.29 5.42 -13.30
CA PHE A 189 -3.14 3.98 -13.50
C PHE A 189 -1.92 3.62 -14.35
N SER A 190 -1.77 4.27 -15.51
CA SER A 190 -0.68 3.99 -16.44
C SER A 190 0.67 4.34 -15.83
N GLY A 191 0.76 5.45 -15.10
CA GLY A 191 1.95 5.85 -14.37
C GLY A 191 2.36 4.80 -13.34
N ALA A 192 1.43 4.34 -12.52
CA ALA A 192 1.67 3.31 -11.52
C ALA A 192 2.06 1.96 -12.17
N PHE A 193 1.38 1.59 -13.27
CA PHE A 193 1.64 0.37 -14.01
C PHE A 193 3.05 0.34 -14.64
N VAL A 194 3.44 1.42 -15.32
CA VAL A 194 4.76 1.52 -15.97
C VAL A 194 5.89 1.62 -14.96
N LEU A 195 5.68 2.36 -13.88
CA LEU A 195 6.73 2.59 -12.88
C LEU A 195 6.91 1.42 -11.92
N GLY A 196 5.86 0.65 -11.62
CA GLY A 196 5.90 -0.55 -10.79
C GLY A 196 6.60 -0.37 -9.43
N SER A 197 6.59 0.85 -8.87
CA SER A 197 7.34 1.21 -7.67
C SER A 197 6.45 1.88 -6.62
N SER A 198 6.41 1.31 -5.41
CA SER A 198 5.65 1.85 -4.28
C SER A 198 6.03 3.29 -3.89
N SER A 199 7.28 3.69 -4.11
CA SER A 199 7.73 5.05 -3.80
C SER A 199 7.14 6.14 -4.72
N ARG A 200 6.59 5.75 -5.87
CA ARG A 200 5.98 6.67 -6.84
C ARG A 200 4.47 6.63 -6.82
N PHE A 201 3.92 5.56 -6.29
CA PHE A 201 2.50 5.29 -6.14
C PHE A 201 1.78 6.44 -5.39
N GLY A 202 2.18 6.78 -4.18
CA GLY A 202 1.51 7.82 -3.40
C GLY A 202 1.62 9.25 -3.96
N ALA A 203 2.61 9.53 -4.83
CA ALA A 203 2.82 10.87 -5.37
C ALA A 203 1.69 11.32 -6.30
N ILE A 204 1.27 10.45 -7.21
CA ILE A 204 0.19 10.75 -8.17
C ILE A 204 -1.14 10.82 -7.43
N THR A 205 -1.40 9.88 -6.52
CA THR A 205 -2.60 9.88 -5.66
C THR A 205 -2.75 11.20 -4.91
N VAL A 206 -1.67 11.69 -4.27
CA VAL A 206 -1.68 12.96 -3.52
C VAL A 206 -1.97 14.13 -4.45
N LEU A 207 -1.29 14.19 -5.60
CA LEU A 207 -1.48 15.27 -6.57
C LEU A 207 -2.93 15.30 -7.08
N MET A 208 -3.51 14.15 -7.42
CA MET A 208 -4.90 14.08 -7.89
C MET A 208 -5.89 14.47 -6.78
N ALA A 209 -5.68 14.01 -5.54
CA ALA A 209 -6.51 14.41 -4.41
C ALA A 209 -6.36 15.90 -4.06
N SER A 210 -5.21 16.51 -4.33
CA SER A 210 -5.01 17.96 -4.16
C SER A 210 -5.78 18.80 -5.19
N ILE A 211 -5.98 18.25 -6.40
CA ILE A 211 -6.68 18.94 -7.49
C ILE A 211 -8.21 18.77 -7.35
N TYR A 212 -8.68 17.55 -7.13
CA TYR A 212 -10.10 17.22 -7.11
C TYR A 212 -10.77 17.38 -5.75
N GLY A 213 -10.00 17.33 -4.67
CA GLY A 213 -10.49 17.29 -3.30
C GLY A 213 -10.19 15.97 -2.61
N ILE A 214 -10.20 16.03 -1.28
CA ILE A 214 -9.81 14.91 -0.41
C ILE A 214 -10.77 13.73 -0.49
N GLU A 215 -12.02 13.96 -0.82
CA GLU A 215 -13.07 12.97 -1.04
C GLU A 215 -12.76 12.03 -2.22
N TYR A 216 -11.93 12.48 -3.18
CA TYR A 216 -11.48 11.68 -4.31
C TYR A 216 -10.22 10.82 -3.98
N LEU A 217 -9.65 10.99 -2.79
CA LEU A 217 -8.47 10.23 -2.36
C LEU A 217 -8.68 8.71 -2.48
N PRO A 218 -9.81 8.10 -2.04
CA PRO A 218 -10.01 6.66 -2.15
C PRO A 218 -10.00 6.15 -3.59
N TRP A 219 -10.58 6.93 -4.51
CA TRP A 219 -10.60 6.58 -5.93
C TRP A 219 -9.20 6.56 -6.53
N PHE A 220 -8.46 7.67 -6.41
CA PHE A 220 -7.11 7.75 -6.98
C PHE A 220 -6.15 6.79 -6.31
N PHE A 221 -6.33 6.55 -5.02
CA PHE A 221 -5.59 5.52 -4.29
C PHE A 221 -5.87 4.13 -4.87
N ALA A 222 -7.14 3.79 -5.14
CA ALA A 222 -7.50 2.51 -5.74
C ALA A 222 -6.93 2.37 -7.16
N VAL A 223 -7.02 3.40 -7.97
CA VAL A 223 -6.52 3.43 -9.36
C VAL A 223 -5.01 3.22 -9.41
N ASP A 224 -4.26 3.97 -8.62
CA ASP A 224 -2.81 3.87 -8.50
C ASP A 224 -2.40 2.50 -7.96
N PHE A 225 -3.06 2.05 -6.90
CA PHE A 225 -2.79 0.77 -6.27
C PHE A 225 -2.95 -0.38 -7.26
N VAL A 226 -4.05 -0.39 -8.01
CA VAL A 226 -4.31 -1.45 -8.99
C VAL A 226 -3.29 -1.41 -10.14
N GLY A 227 -2.97 -0.25 -10.67
CA GLY A 227 -1.90 -0.11 -11.65
C GLY A 227 -0.58 -0.69 -11.14
N TYR A 228 -0.22 -0.39 -9.90
CA TYR A 228 0.99 -0.87 -9.26
C TYR A 228 1.01 -2.39 -9.05
N ILE A 229 -0.06 -2.98 -8.49
CA ILE A 229 -0.08 -4.41 -8.14
C ILE A 229 -0.07 -5.34 -9.36
N ILE A 230 -0.71 -4.93 -10.47
CA ILE A 230 -0.74 -5.73 -11.70
C ILE A 230 0.45 -5.45 -12.63
N SER A 231 1.32 -4.50 -12.25
CA SER A 231 2.48 -4.12 -13.06
C SER A 231 3.45 -5.30 -13.23
N PRO A 232 3.85 -5.60 -14.47
CA PRO A 232 4.88 -6.60 -14.72
C PRO A 232 6.27 -6.16 -14.23
N MET A 233 6.46 -4.87 -13.98
CA MET A 233 7.69 -4.31 -13.41
C MET A 233 7.75 -4.46 -11.89
N HIS A 234 6.69 -4.96 -11.26
CA HIS A 234 6.63 -5.17 -9.84
C HIS A 234 7.46 -6.39 -9.43
N LYS A 235 8.55 -6.14 -8.72
CA LYS A 235 9.54 -7.16 -8.34
C LYS A 235 8.93 -8.32 -7.55
N CYS A 236 7.94 -8.06 -6.68
CA CYS A 236 7.32 -9.10 -5.86
C CYS A 236 6.55 -10.12 -6.71
N VAL A 237 5.93 -9.71 -7.81
CA VAL A 237 5.28 -10.63 -8.76
C VAL A 237 6.32 -11.56 -9.38
N ALA A 238 7.43 -11.01 -9.86
CA ALA A 238 8.50 -11.81 -10.48
C ALA A 238 9.13 -12.80 -9.46
N ILE A 239 9.42 -12.32 -8.25
CA ILE A 239 9.97 -13.17 -7.17
C ILE A 239 8.97 -14.24 -6.76
N GLY A 240 7.69 -13.89 -6.56
CA GLY A 240 6.64 -14.83 -6.21
C GLY A 240 6.44 -15.90 -7.27
N MET A 241 6.45 -15.54 -8.56
CA MET A 241 6.38 -16.49 -9.66
C MET A 241 7.55 -17.48 -9.66
N LEU A 242 8.76 -16.98 -9.48
CA LEU A 242 9.98 -17.83 -9.43
C LEU A 242 9.97 -18.75 -8.21
N TYR A 243 9.55 -18.23 -7.05
CA TYR A 243 9.57 -18.99 -5.81
C TYR A 243 8.48 -20.05 -5.74
N PHE A 244 7.24 -19.70 -6.11
CA PHE A 244 6.09 -20.61 -6.06
C PHE A 244 5.90 -21.41 -7.36
N GLY A 245 6.61 -21.10 -8.42
CA GLY A 245 6.42 -21.74 -9.73
C GLY A 245 5.09 -21.38 -10.39
N THR A 246 4.47 -20.26 -9.98
CA THR A 246 3.15 -19.84 -10.45
C THR A 246 3.22 -19.23 -11.84
N LYS A 247 2.26 -19.58 -12.72
CA LYS A 247 2.19 -19.00 -14.07
C LYS A 247 1.73 -17.55 -14.01
N LEU A 248 2.31 -16.68 -14.82
CA LEU A 248 1.96 -15.26 -14.90
C LEU A 248 0.45 -15.05 -15.12
N ARG A 249 -0.17 -15.85 -16.00
CA ARG A 249 -1.61 -15.78 -16.26
C ARG A 249 -2.43 -15.93 -14.98
N TYR A 250 -2.05 -16.86 -14.11
CA TYR A 250 -2.76 -17.09 -12.86
C TYR A 250 -2.61 -15.91 -11.90
N TYR A 251 -1.38 -15.38 -11.77
CA TYR A 251 -1.13 -14.16 -11.01
C TYR A 251 -1.99 -13.00 -11.49
N VAL A 252 -1.92 -12.70 -12.79
CA VAL A 252 -2.67 -11.58 -13.38
C VAL A 252 -4.19 -11.75 -13.19
N THR A 253 -4.70 -12.99 -13.29
CA THR A 253 -6.13 -13.25 -13.06
C THR A 253 -6.53 -12.94 -11.61
N ILE A 254 -5.81 -13.46 -10.63
CA ILE A 254 -6.14 -13.25 -9.21
C ILE A 254 -5.95 -11.78 -8.81
N LEU A 255 -4.84 -11.16 -9.21
CA LEU A 255 -4.60 -9.75 -8.94
C LEU A 255 -5.59 -8.85 -9.69
N GLY A 256 -6.01 -9.23 -10.88
CA GLY A 256 -7.05 -8.51 -11.64
C GLY A 256 -8.41 -8.56 -10.95
N ILE A 257 -8.80 -9.71 -10.39
CA ILE A 257 -10.05 -9.83 -9.60
C ILE A 257 -9.95 -8.96 -8.33
N TRP A 258 -8.87 -9.11 -7.57
CA TRP A 258 -8.64 -8.28 -6.38
C TRP A 258 -8.64 -6.79 -6.71
N GLY A 259 -7.88 -6.39 -7.72
CA GLY A 259 -7.80 -5.01 -8.18
C GLY A 259 -9.16 -4.47 -8.65
N GLY A 260 -9.93 -5.28 -9.39
CA GLY A 260 -11.27 -4.91 -9.82
C GLY A 260 -12.23 -4.66 -8.64
N LEU A 261 -12.14 -5.47 -7.59
CA LEU A 261 -12.92 -5.26 -6.35
C LEU A 261 -12.48 -3.98 -5.61
N VAL A 262 -11.18 -3.72 -5.54
CA VAL A 262 -10.64 -2.48 -4.93
C VAL A 262 -11.07 -1.25 -5.73
N LEU A 263 -11.03 -1.30 -7.07
CA LEU A 263 -11.54 -0.21 -7.92
C LEU A 263 -13.03 0.01 -7.73
N ALA A 264 -13.83 -1.06 -7.65
CA ALA A 264 -15.26 -0.95 -7.38
C ALA A 264 -15.53 -0.29 -6.02
N ALA A 265 -14.78 -0.67 -4.99
CA ALA A 265 -14.87 -0.04 -3.68
C ALA A 265 -14.50 1.46 -3.73
N GLY A 266 -13.39 1.81 -4.41
CA GLY A 266 -13.01 3.22 -4.61
C GLY A 266 -14.05 4.01 -5.42
N GLY A 267 -14.65 3.40 -6.45
CA GLY A 267 -15.74 4.03 -7.21
C GLY A 267 -17.01 4.25 -6.37
N MET A 268 -17.34 3.32 -5.48
CA MET A 268 -18.48 3.50 -4.57
C MET A 268 -18.31 4.68 -3.62
N THR A 269 -17.08 5.00 -3.19
CA THR A 269 -16.85 6.18 -2.33
C THR A 269 -17.13 7.51 -3.03
N LEU A 270 -17.14 7.55 -4.36
CA LEU A 270 -17.53 8.76 -5.11
C LEU A 270 -19.04 8.98 -5.15
N LEU A 271 -19.85 7.98 -4.76
CA LEU A 271 -21.31 8.05 -4.76
C LEU A 271 -21.87 8.37 -3.38
N LEU A 272 -21.05 8.32 -2.34
CA LEU A 272 -21.40 8.59 -0.95
C LEU A 272 -21.07 10.03 -0.55
#